data_d0b40f2d1a9a372e344c7abf1eb358b6
#
_entry.id   d0b40f2d1a9a372e344c7abf1eb358b6
#
_cell.length_a   1.000
_cell.length_b   1.000
_cell.length_c   1.000
_cell.angle_alpha   90.00
_cell.angle_beta   90.00
_cell.angle_gamma   90.00
#
_symmetry.space_group_name_H-M   'P 1'
#
loop_
_entity.id
_entity.type
_entity.pdbx_description
1 polymer ?
#
loop_
_entity_poly.entity_id
_entity_poly.type
_entity_poly.pdbx_seq_one_letter_code
_entity_poly.pdbx_strand_id
1 'polypeptide(L)'
;MTQRDIFVVGTARTAIGTFGGSLKDVPNTQLATTAVKAAIARSGVAADAIGHVVMGNVIPTDVKDAYLSRVAAIDAGCPIETPAFNVNRLCGSGLQAIVSAAQAIALGDCDIAIGGGSESMSRGPYFDTSARYGARMGDAVLVDYMLGILHDPWEKIHMGITAENVAARYGITREQMDELAVASQQRAAAAIAAGRFKEQIVPVEVKTRKGVVLFDTDEHVRADTSVDALSKMKPAFKKDGLVTAGNASGINDGAAAVVLAEGGRVKALGLKPLARLVGYAHAGVEPAYMGIGPVPATRKVLERTGLKVSDFDVIESNEAFAAQACAVIKELGFDPAKVNPNGSGISLGHPVGATGAIITTKAIAELHRTGGRYALVTMCIGGGQGIAAVFERV
;
A
#
# COMPACT_ATOMS: atom_id res chain seq x y z
N MET A 1 -27.08 13.30 11.40
CA MET A 1 -26.82 11.86 11.21
C MET A 1 -25.96 11.43 12.39
N THR A 2 -26.36 10.38 13.10
CA THR A 2 -25.53 9.77 14.15
C THR A 2 -24.27 9.21 13.49
N GLN A 3 -23.11 9.52 14.05
CA GLN A 3 -21.83 9.00 13.55
C GLN A 3 -21.84 7.46 13.66
N ARG A 4 -21.70 6.76 12.53
CA ARG A 4 -21.65 5.30 12.47
C ARG A 4 -20.23 4.85 12.84
N ASP A 5 -20.09 3.94 13.81
CA ASP A 5 -18.83 3.27 14.07
C ASP A 5 -18.53 2.27 12.95
N ILE A 6 -17.29 2.27 12.47
CA ILE A 6 -16.86 1.43 11.37
C ILE A 6 -15.75 0.50 11.83
N PHE A 7 -15.97 -0.79 11.67
CA PHE A 7 -15.05 -1.84 12.11
C PHE A 7 -14.47 -2.60 10.92
N VAL A 8 -13.18 -2.93 11.03
CA VAL A 8 -12.55 -3.94 10.19
C VAL A 8 -12.90 -5.30 10.75
N VAL A 9 -13.48 -6.16 9.92
CA VAL A 9 -13.91 -7.51 10.32
C VAL A 9 -13.15 -8.62 9.59
N GLY A 10 -12.39 -8.29 8.55
CA GLY A 10 -11.56 -9.25 7.84
C GLY A 10 -10.49 -8.56 6.99
N THR A 11 -9.32 -9.18 6.90
CA THR A 11 -8.22 -8.69 6.06
C THR A 11 -7.51 -9.84 5.38
N ALA A 12 -7.00 -9.60 4.17
CA ALA A 12 -6.12 -10.51 3.47
C ALA A 12 -5.21 -9.75 2.53
N ARG A 13 -3.99 -10.28 2.30
CA ARG A 13 -3.09 -9.81 1.27
C ARG A 13 -2.47 -10.99 0.52
N THR A 14 -2.04 -10.79 -0.68
CA THR A 14 -1.11 -11.71 -1.34
C THR A 14 0.30 -11.51 -0.78
N ALA A 15 1.19 -12.46 -1.00
CA ALA A 15 2.61 -12.16 -0.94
C ALA A 15 2.97 -11.14 -2.02
N ILE A 16 4.05 -10.39 -1.81
CA ILE A 16 4.52 -9.33 -2.71
C ILE A 16 5.58 -9.91 -3.65
N GLY A 17 5.34 -9.82 -4.95
CA GLY A 17 6.28 -10.22 -6.00
C GLY A 17 7.26 -9.11 -6.36
N THR A 18 8.44 -9.48 -6.85
CA THR A 18 9.41 -8.56 -7.44
C THR A 18 9.08 -8.25 -8.90
N PHE A 19 9.62 -7.16 -9.42
CA PHE A 19 9.48 -6.80 -10.84
C PHE A 19 10.01 -7.92 -11.74
N GLY A 20 9.16 -8.40 -12.64
CA GLY A 20 9.48 -9.52 -13.51
C GLY A 20 9.63 -10.88 -12.78
N GLY A 21 9.25 -10.94 -11.49
CA GLY A 21 9.33 -12.13 -10.64
C GLY A 21 8.16 -13.09 -10.79
N SER A 22 7.83 -13.76 -9.68
CA SER A 22 6.84 -14.85 -9.67
C SER A 22 5.44 -14.44 -10.10
N LEU A 23 5.02 -13.20 -9.84
CA LEU A 23 3.66 -12.70 -10.17
C LEU A 23 3.54 -12.02 -11.55
N LYS A 24 4.61 -11.89 -12.32
CA LYS A 24 4.65 -11.13 -13.58
C LYS A 24 3.59 -11.53 -14.62
N ASP A 25 3.19 -12.81 -14.64
CA ASP A 25 2.22 -13.33 -15.60
C ASP A 25 0.80 -13.45 -15.01
N VAL A 26 0.62 -13.09 -13.72
CA VAL A 26 -0.68 -13.14 -13.05
C VAL A 26 -1.46 -11.86 -13.36
N PRO A 27 -2.68 -11.96 -13.93
CA PRO A 27 -3.51 -10.78 -14.19
C PRO A 27 -3.82 -10.01 -12.90
N ASN A 28 -3.81 -8.68 -12.98
CA ASN A 28 -4.09 -7.82 -11.82
C ASN A 28 -5.48 -8.07 -11.23
N THR A 29 -6.50 -8.33 -12.08
CA THR A 29 -7.84 -8.72 -11.62
C THR A 29 -7.84 -10.04 -10.85
N GLN A 30 -6.96 -11.00 -11.18
CA GLN A 30 -6.83 -12.26 -10.42
C GLN A 30 -6.23 -12.00 -9.04
N LEU A 31 -5.20 -11.15 -8.93
CA LEU A 31 -4.62 -10.75 -7.63
C LEU A 31 -5.68 -10.09 -6.74
N ALA A 32 -6.43 -9.14 -7.31
CA ALA A 32 -7.52 -8.46 -6.61
C ALA A 32 -8.59 -9.44 -6.12
N THR A 33 -9.08 -10.33 -7.00
CA THR A 33 -10.09 -11.34 -6.67
C THR A 33 -9.61 -12.28 -5.57
N THR A 34 -8.35 -12.71 -5.62
CA THR A 34 -7.75 -13.59 -4.60
C THR A 34 -7.76 -12.93 -3.22
N ALA A 35 -7.34 -11.66 -3.13
CA ALA A 35 -7.35 -10.90 -1.88
C ALA A 35 -8.77 -10.66 -1.35
N VAL A 36 -9.70 -10.27 -2.23
CA VAL A 36 -11.10 -10.01 -1.87
C VAL A 36 -11.79 -11.29 -1.36
N LYS A 37 -11.68 -12.41 -2.07
CA LYS A 37 -12.22 -13.72 -1.63
C LYS A 37 -11.71 -14.10 -0.25
N ALA A 38 -10.41 -14.00 -0.03
CA ALA A 38 -9.81 -14.36 1.24
C ALA A 38 -10.25 -13.42 2.38
N ALA A 39 -10.35 -12.11 2.12
CA ALA A 39 -10.82 -11.15 3.13
C ALA A 39 -12.29 -11.42 3.52
N ILE A 40 -13.17 -11.71 2.56
CA ILE A 40 -14.56 -12.13 2.81
C ILE A 40 -14.58 -13.40 3.66
N ALA A 41 -13.88 -14.44 3.24
CA ALA A 41 -13.84 -15.71 3.96
C ALA A 41 -13.37 -15.57 5.43
N ARG A 42 -12.40 -14.69 5.67
CA ARG A 42 -11.85 -14.43 7.01
C ARG A 42 -12.75 -13.53 7.87
N SER A 43 -13.62 -12.75 7.24
CA SER A 43 -14.49 -11.81 7.96
C SER A 43 -15.68 -12.46 8.64
N GLY A 44 -16.08 -13.67 8.22
CA GLY A 44 -17.32 -14.30 8.61
C GLY A 44 -18.56 -13.68 7.96
N VAL A 45 -18.38 -12.74 7.03
CA VAL A 45 -19.48 -12.11 6.27
C VAL A 45 -19.80 -12.97 5.04
N ALA A 46 -21.06 -13.19 4.76
CA ALA A 46 -21.48 -13.79 3.50
C ALA A 46 -21.23 -12.82 2.33
N ALA A 47 -20.78 -13.32 1.18
CA ALA A 47 -20.47 -12.48 0.03
C ALA A 47 -21.66 -11.66 -0.47
N ASP A 48 -22.88 -12.17 -0.32
CA ASP A 48 -24.13 -11.51 -0.67
C ASP A 48 -24.51 -10.33 0.23
N ALA A 49 -23.86 -10.19 1.38
CA ALA A 49 -24.02 -9.04 2.27
C ALA A 49 -23.11 -7.85 1.93
N ILE A 50 -22.18 -8.01 0.97
CA ILE A 50 -21.28 -6.92 0.55
C ILE A 50 -22.04 -5.92 -0.30
N GLY A 51 -22.20 -4.71 0.21
CA GLY A 51 -22.94 -3.63 -0.45
C GLY A 51 -22.09 -2.69 -1.31
N HIS A 52 -20.77 -2.69 -1.18
CA HIS A 52 -19.86 -1.83 -1.98
C HIS A 52 -18.45 -2.36 -2.03
N VAL A 53 -17.75 -2.17 -3.18
CA VAL A 53 -16.34 -2.56 -3.32
C VAL A 53 -15.52 -1.44 -3.94
N VAL A 54 -14.43 -1.04 -3.29
CA VAL A 54 -13.49 -0.03 -3.77
C VAL A 54 -12.08 -0.61 -3.78
N MET A 55 -11.42 -0.58 -4.93
CA MET A 55 -10.03 -1.04 -5.05
C MET A 55 -9.14 0.05 -5.61
N GLY A 56 -7.97 0.21 -5.00
CA GLY A 56 -6.90 1.03 -5.52
C GLY A 56 -6.19 0.35 -6.68
N ASN A 57 -6.02 1.06 -7.78
CA ASN A 57 -5.20 0.66 -8.92
C ASN A 57 -4.65 1.89 -9.62
N VAL A 58 -3.37 1.90 -9.91
CA VAL A 58 -2.67 3.05 -10.52
C VAL A 58 -2.29 2.74 -11.97
N ILE A 59 -1.83 1.53 -12.22
CA ILE A 59 -1.32 1.08 -13.52
C ILE A 59 -2.29 0.04 -14.09
N PRO A 60 -3.22 0.43 -14.97
CA PRO A 60 -4.03 -0.55 -15.69
C PRO A 60 -3.12 -1.32 -16.66
N THR A 61 -3.15 -2.65 -16.55
CA THR A 61 -2.28 -3.57 -17.31
C THR A 61 -3.03 -4.33 -18.40
N ASP A 62 -4.35 -4.27 -18.35
CA ASP A 62 -5.29 -4.90 -19.26
C ASP A 62 -6.56 -4.06 -19.34
N VAL A 63 -7.36 -4.21 -20.40
CA VAL A 63 -8.65 -3.50 -20.54
C VAL A 63 -9.63 -3.83 -19.42
N LYS A 64 -9.52 -5.02 -18.82
CA LYS A 64 -10.34 -5.43 -17.67
C LYS A 64 -10.00 -4.63 -16.40
N ASP A 65 -8.81 -4.05 -16.29
CA ASP A 65 -8.41 -3.30 -15.11
C ASP A 65 -9.20 -1.98 -14.97
N ALA A 66 -9.80 -1.48 -16.06
CA ALA A 66 -10.79 -0.41 -15.98
C ALA A 66 -11.98 -0.77 -15.07
N TYR A 67 -12.25 -2.06 -14.93
CA TYR A 67 -13.31 -2.64 -14.10
C TYR A 67 -12.77 -3.43 -12.91
N LEU A 68 -11.53 -3.20 -12.47
CA LEU A 68 -10.82 -4.03 -11.49
C LEU A 68 -11.68 -4.35 -10.26
N SER A 69 -12.25 -3.33 -9.62
CA SER A 69 -13.09 -3.48 -8.43
C SER A 69 -14.35 -4.29 -8.71
N ARG A 70 -14.96 -4.04 -9.87
CA ARG A 70 -16.18 -4.75 -10.27
C ARG A 70 -15.91 -6.21 -10.59
N VAL A 71 -14.82 -6.50 -11.32
CA VAL A 71 -14.37 -7.87 -11.61
C VAL A 71 -14.07 -8.60 -10.31
N ALA A 72 -13.30 -7.98 -9.41
CA ALA A 72 -12.99 -8.58 -8.11
C ALA A 72 -14.23 -8.87 -7.27
N ALA A 73 -15.23 -7.97 -7.27
CA ALA A 73 -16.51 -8.16 -6.56
C ALA A 73 -17.26 -9.37 -7.09
N ILE A 74 -17.54 -9.41 -8.40
CA ILE A 74 -18.30 -10.48 -9.03
C ILE A 74 -17.61 -11.83 -8.92
N ASP A 75 -16.32 -11.88 -9.25
CA ASP A 75 -15.54 -13.11 -9.19
C ASP A 75 -15.33 -13.59 -7.75
N ALA A 76 -15.48 -12.72 -6.75
CA ALA A 76 -15.49 -13.09 -5.35
C ALA A 76 -16.85 -13.57 -4.83
N GLY A 77 -17.89 -13.52 -5.65
CA GLY A 77 -19.23 -13.99 -5.31
C GLY A 77 -20.16 -12.94 -4.71
N CYS A 78 -19.79 -11.65 -4.81
CA CYS A 78 -20.70 -10.57 -4.44
C CYS A 78 -21.89 -10.51 -5.44
N PRO A 79 -23.06 -10.01 -4.99
CA PRO A 79 -24.23 -9.83 -5.86
C PRO A 79 -23.93 -8.96 -7.08
N ILE A 80 -24.69 -9.17 -8.15
CA ILE A 80 -24.60 -8.32 -9.35
C ILE A 80 -25.07 -6.88 -9.07
N GLU A 81 -25.85 -6.67 -8.04
CA GLU A 81 -26.30 -5.36 -7.55
C GLU A 81 -25.23 -4.59 -6.80
N THR A 82 -24.15 -5.25 -6.32
CA THR A 82 -23.08 -4.60 -5.56
C THR A 82 -22.32 -3.60 -6.44
N PRO A 83 -22.42 -2.29 -6.23
CA PRO A 83 -21.65 -1.31 -6.98
C PRO A 83 -20.18 -1.39 -6.62
N ALA A 84 -19.32 -0.99 -7.57
CA ALA A 84 -17.89 -0.97 -7.36
C ALA A 84 -17.22 0.12 -8.20
N PHE A 85 -16.13 0.70 -7.70
CA PHE A 85 -15.30 1.62 -8.47
C PHE A 85 -13.81 1.50 -8.12
N ASN A 86 -12.96 1.85 -9.09
CA ASN A 86 -11.52 1.95 -8.89
C ASN A 86 -11.16 3.34 -8.39
N VAL A 87 -10.15 3.45 -7.52
CA VAL A 87 -9.59 4.72 -7.09
C VAL A 87 -8.11 4.80 -7.41
N ASN A 88 -7.68 5.93 -7.95
CA ASN A 88 -6.29 6.26 -8.15
C ASN A 88 -5.91 7.52 -7.35
N ARG A 89 -5.15 7.34 -6.31
CA ARG A 89 -4.43 8.35 -5.53
C ARG A 89 -2.95 7.96 -5.46
N LEU A 90 -2.40 7.46 -6.58
CA LEU A 90 -1.03 6.95 -6.65
C LEU A 90 -0.71 6.00 -5.47
N CYS A 91 0.42 6.19 -4.80
CA CYS A 91 0.85 5.32 -3.68
C CYS A 91 -0.20 5.19 -2.57
N GLY A 92 -1.06 6.20 -2.37
CA GLY A 92 -2.13 6.20 -1.36
C GLY A 92 -3.41 5.46 -1.75
N SER A 93 -3.52 4.90 -2.95
CA SER A 93 -4.78 4.35 -3.50
C SER A 93 -5.40 3.27 -2.61
N GLY A 94 -4.60 2.32 -2.11
CA GLY A 94 -5.11 1.23 -1.27
C GLY A 94 -5.71 1.73 0.06
N LEU A 95 -5.05 2.69 0.72
CA LEU A 95 -5.60 3.29 1.94
C LEU A 95 -6.78 4.21 1.63
N GLN A 96 -6.75 4.94 0.50
CA GLN A 96 -7.89 5.72 0.03
C GLN A 96 -9.12 4.83 -0.26
N ALA A 97 -8.92 3.66 -0.84
CA ALA A 97 -10.00 2.71 -1.10
C ALA A 97 -10.69 2.27 0.21
N ILE A 98 -9.90 1.99 1.26
CA ILE A 98 -10.43 1.69 2.60
C ILE A 98 -11.22 2.89 3.16
N VAL A 99 -10.68 4.10 3.03
CA VAL A 99 -11.36 5.33 3.46
C VAL A 99 -12.65 5.55 2.67
N SER A 100 -12.64 5.34 1.35
CA SER A 100 -13.84 5.52 0.51
C SER A 100 -14.91 4.49 0.81
N ALA A 101 -14.54 3.22 1.05
CA ALA A 101 -15.47 2.19 1.51
C ALA A 101 -16.07 2.56 2.89
N ALA A 102 -15.25 3.06 3.82
CA ALA A 102 -15.71 3.56 5.11
C ALA A 102 -16.67 4.76 4.97
N GLN A 103 -16.42 5.66 4.03
CA GLN A 103 -17.30 6.80 3.75
C GLN A 103 -18.67 6.35 3.23
N ALA A 104 -18.73 5.35 2.33
CA ALA A 104 -19.99 4.77 1.86
C ALA A 104 -20.80 4.20 3.03
N ILE A 105 -20.16 3.49 3.97
CA ILE A 105 -20.81 3.01 5.19
C ILE A 105 -21.29 4.17 6.06
N ALA A 106 -20.43 5.17 6.30
CA ALA A 106 -20.74 6.32 7.16
C ALA A 106 -21.94 7.14 6.66
N LEU A 107 -22.06 7.27 5.32
CA LEU A 107 -23.18 7.96 4.67
C LEU A 107 -24.46 7.12 4.58
N GLY A 108 -24.38 5.80 4.81
CA GLY A 108 -25.52 4.91 4.78
C GLY A 108 -25.82 4.30 3.41
N ASP A 109 -24.90 4.39 2.45
CA ASP A 109 -25.05 3.77 1.13
C ASP A 109 -25.08 2.23 1.25
N CYS A 110 -24.38 1.70 2.25
CA CYS A 110 -24.34 0.27 2.60
C CYS A 110 -23.93 0.08 4.07
N ASP A 111 -24.08 -1.14 4.58
CA ASP A 111 -23.66 -1.50 5.93
C ASP A 111 -22.34 -2.27 5.96
N ILE A 112 -21.98 -2.93 4.86
CA ILE A 112 -20.72 -3.68 4.72
C ILE A 112 -20.08 -3.34 3.38
N ALA A 113 -18.80 -3.01 3.39
CA ALA A 113 -18.06 -2.67 2.19
C ALA A 113 -16.63 -3.26 2.21
N ILE A 114 -16.01 -3.34 1.05
CA ILE A 114 -14.62 -3.75 0.89
C ILE A 114 -13.81 -2.56 0.38
N GLY A 115 -12.71 -2.27 1.06
CA GLY A 115 -11.66 -1.38 0.57
C GLY A 115 -10.36 -2.14 0.41
N GLY A 116 -9.66 -1.94 -0.70
CA GLY A 116 -8.43 -2.67 -0.95
C GLY A 116 -7.57 -2.04 -2.04
N GLY A 117 -6.67 -2.81 -2.60
CA GLY A 117 -5.87 -2.40 -3.75
C GLY A 117 -5.17 -3.57 -4.40
N SER A 118 -4.90 -3.45 -5.68
CA SER A 118 -4.14 -4.43 -6.45
C SER A 118 -3.30 -3.72 -7.49
N GLU A 119 -2.07 -4.13 -7.61
CA GLU A 119 -1.13 -3.57 -8.57
C GLU A 119 -0.25 -4.66 -9.18
N SER A 120 -0.05 -4.60 -10.49
CA SER A 120 0.93 -5.42 -11.19
C SER A 120 1.85 -4.50 -11.98
N MET A 121 2.90 -4.00 -11.31
CA MET A 121 3.86 -3.10 -11.94
C MET A 121 4.70 -3.82 -13.00
N SER A 122 4.87 -5.14 -12.86
CA SER A 122 5.54 -6.00 -13.85
C SER A 122 4.85 -6.01 -15.21
N ARG A 123 3.55 -5.71 -15.24
CA ARG A 123 2.73 -5.71 -16.45
C ARG A 123 2.42 -4.30 -16.96
N GLY A 124 3.08 -3.27 -16.41
CA GLY A 124 2.89 -1.88 -16.82
C GLY A 124 2.98 -1.73 -18.34
N PRO A 125 1.96 -1.13 -19.00
CA PRO A 125 1.91 -1.03 -20.45
C PRO A 125 2.83 0.06 -20.97
N TYR A 126 3.19 -0.08 -22.24
CA TYR A 126 3.64 1.04 -23.05
C TYR A 126 2.46 1.58 -23.84
N PHE A 127 2.35 2.89 -24.02
CA PHE A 127 1.31 3.49 -24.84
C PHE A 127 1.87 4.39 -25.93
N ASP A 128 1.19 4.40 -27.07
CA ASP A 128 1.47 5.26 -28.21
C ASP A 128 0.46 6.41 -28.22
N THR A 129 0.95 7.64 -28.20
CA THR A 129 0.10 8.85 -28.21
C THR A 129 -0.37 9.25 -29.60
N SER A 130 0.20 8.66 -30.66
CA SER A 130 -0.07 9.00 -32.05
C SER A 130 -0.89 7.97 -32.81
N ALA A 131 -0.84 6.69 -32.41
CA ALA A 131 -1.37 5.56 -33.18
C ALA A 131 -2.86 5.69 -33.57
N ARG A 132 -3.70 6.28 -32.70
CA ARG A 132 -5.14 6.41 -32.95
C ARG A 132 -5.46 7.21 -34.22
N TYR A 133 -4.65 8.21 -34.55
CA TYR A 133 -4.82 9.07 -35.73
C TYR A 133 -3.75 8.82 -36.79
N GLY A 134 -2.85 7.87 -36.57
CA GLY A 134 -1.73 7.52 -37.44
C GLY A 134 -0.54 8.45 -37.26
N ALA A 135 0.65 7.89 -37.23
CA ALA A 135 1.89 8.65 -37.35
C ALA A 135 2.14 8.95 -38.84
N ARG A 136 1.79 10.15 -39.32
CA ARG A 136 1.84 10.50 -40.77
C ARG A 136 3.26 10.70 -41.28
N MET A 137 4.15 11.24 -40.47
CA MET A 137 5.56 11.47 -40.76
C MET A 137 6.37 11.52 -39.48
N GLY A 138 7.59 10.93 -39.47
CA GLY A 138 8.47 10.86 -38.31
C GLY A 138 8.28 9.58 -37.49
N ASP A 139 9.02 9.50 -36.38
CA ASP A 139 9.02 8.34 -35.52
C ASP A 139 7.75 8.25 -34.64
N ALA A 140 7.25 7.03 -34.40
CA ALA A 140 6.28 6.76 -33.33
C ALA A 140 7.03 6.41 -32.03
N VAL A 141 6.63 7.03 -30.91
CA VAL A 141 7.28 6.85 -29.61
C VAL A 141 6.35 6.05 -28.68
N LEU A 142 6.83 4.94 -28.17
CA LEU A 142 6.18 4.20 -27.07
C LEU A 142 6.63 4.78 -25.72
N VAL A 143 5.67 5.23 -24.93
CA VAL A 143 5.91 5.78 -23.59
C VAL A 143 5.68 4.69 -22.55
N ASP A 144 6.69 4.41 -21.72
CA ASP A 144 6.57 3.50 -20.60
C ASP A 144 5.66 4.12 -19.51
N TYR A 145 4.46 3.57 -19.34
CA TYR A 145 3.48 4.09 -18.39
C TYR A 145 3.92 3.84 -16.94
N MET A 146 4.58 2.71 -16.66
CA MET A 146 5.08 2.38 -15.33
C MET A 146 6.14 3.38 -14.87
N LEU A 147 7.12 3.70 -15.72
CA LEU A 147 8.09 4.76 -15.43
C LEU A 147 7.42 6.15 -15.42
N GLY A 148 6.44 6.36 -16.26
CA GLY A 148 5.72 7.65 -16.37
C GLY A 148 5.07 8.06 -15.05
N ILE A 149 4.42 7.13 -14.34
CA ILE A 149 3.77 7.42 -13.05
C ILE A 149 4.76 7.67 -11.90
N LEU A 150 6.03 7.31 -12.09
CA LEU A 150 7.11 7.57 -11.15
C LEU A 150 7.81 8.92 -11.41
N HIS A 151 7.28 9.75 -12.31
CA HIS A 151 7.76 11.10 -12.58
C HIS A 151 6.74 12.14 -12.11
N ASP A 152 7.25 13.21 -11.53
CA ASP A 152 6.46 14.38 -11.20
C ASP A 152 5.94 15.04 -12.49
N PRO A 153 4.63 15.36 -12.60
CA PRO A 153 4.08 15.86 -13.86
C PRO A 153 4.46 17.31 -14.17
N TRP A 154 4.86 18.10 -13.19
CA TRP A 154 5.25 19.51 -13.38
C TRP A 154 6.73 19.65 -13.69
N GLU A 155 7.60 19.19 -12.78
CA GLU A 155 9.05 19.29 -12.96
C GLU A 155 9.63 18.15 -13.80
N LYS A 156 8.84 17.11 -14.08
CA LYS A 156 9.24 15.91 -14.84
C LYS A 156 10.45 15.18 -14.23
N ILE A 157 10.62 15.30 -12.93
CA ILE A 157 11.67 14.61 -12.17
C ILE A 157 11.17 13.27 -11.65
N HIS A 158 12.04 12.27 -11.63
CA HIS A 158 11.74 10.97 -11.05
C HIS A 158 11.51 11.10 -9.54
N MET A 159 10.63 10.26 -8.94
CA MET A 159 10.36 10.26 -7.49
C MET A 159 11.62 10.09 -6.64
N GLY A 160 12.66 9.42 -7.16
CA GLY A 160 13.97 9.35 -6.51
C GLY A 160 14.67 10.71 -6.37
N ILE A 161 14.45 11.65 -7.31
CA ILE A 161 14.97 13.03 -7.19
C ILE A 161 14.19 13.78 -6.10
N THR A 162 12.88 13.55 -5.95
CA THR A 162 12.12 14.13 -4.83
C THR A 162 12.64 13.63 -3.47
N ALA A 163 13.11 12.38 -3.40
CA ALA A 163 13.75 11.82 -2.22
C ALA A 163 15.11 12.48 -1.92
N GLU A 164 15.93 12.74 -2.96
CA GLU A 164 17.17 13.55 -2.82
C GLU A 164 16.87 14.96 -2.28
N ASN A 165 15.80 15.59 -2.79
CA ASN A 165 15.35 16.90 -2.31
C ASN A 165 14.97 16.85 -0.83
N VAL A 166 14.24 15.81 -0.39
CA VAL A 166 13.89 15.61 1.02
C VAL A 166 15.15 15.39 1.87
N ALA A 167 16.09 14.55 1.41
CA ALA A 167 17.35 14.32 2.12
C ALA A 167 18.09 15.64 2.35
N ALA A 168 18.24 16.47 1.32
CA ALA A 168 18.91 17.76 1.39
C ALA A 168 18.19 18.75 2.33
N ARG A 169 16.86 18.89 2.21
CA ARG A 169 16.07 19.85 3.03
C ARG A 169 16.06 19.49 4.51
N TYR A 170 15.99 18.19 4.84
CA TYR A 170 15.86 17.71 6.22
C TYR A 170 17.19 17.22 6.84
N GLY A 171 18.28 17.35 6.11
CA GLY A 171 19.63 16.97 6.59
C GLY A 171 19.73 15.47 6.88
N ILE A 172 19.18 14.63 6.00
CA ILE A 172 19.29 13.17 6.13
C ILE A 172 20.54 12.70 5.40
N THR A 173 21.40 11.97 6.10
CA THR A 173 22.65 11.47 5.54
C THR A 173 22.50 10.11 4.86
N ARG A 174 23.46 9.74 4.04
CA ARG A 174 23.54 8.43 3.39
C ARG A 174 23.57 7.29 4.41
N GLU A 175 24.35 7.45 5.49
CA GLU A 175 24.47 6.48 6.56
C GLU A 175 23.13 6.21 7.22
N GLN A 176 22.38 7.26 7.58
CA GLN A 176 21.03 7.12 8.16
C GLN A 176 20.07 6.37 7.24
N MET A 177 20.17 6.63 5.93
CA MET A 177 19.34 5.96 4.93
C MET A 177 19.68 4.47 4.81
N ASP A 178 20.96 4.14 4.76
CA ASP A 178 21.45 2.77 4.64
C ASP A 178 21.18 1.97 5.92
N GLU A 179 21.34 2.56 7.11
CA GLU A 179 20.96 1.95 8.39
C GLU A 179 19.47 1.62 8.46
N LEU A 180 18.60 2.55 8.05
CA LEU A 180 17.16 2.30 8.00
C LEU A 180 16.83 1.16 7.02
N ALA A 181 17.46 1.14 5.85
CA ALA A 181 17.25 0.10 4.85
C ALA A 181 17.68 -1.28 5.36
N VAL A 182 18.84 -1.39 6.02
CA VAL A 182 19.29 -2.64 6.66
C VAL A 182 18.31 -3.07 7.76
N ALA A 183 17.87 -2.15 8.62
CA ALA A 183 16.90 -2.45 9.66
C ALA A 183 15.57 -2.96 9.09
N SER A 184 15.09 -2.35 7.99
CA SER A 184 13.89 -2.80 7.28
C SER A 184 14.05 -4.24 6.78
N GLN A 185 15.16 -4.56 6.11
CA GLN A 185 15.45 -5.91 5.59
C GLN A 185 15.54 -6.95 6.71
N GLN A 186 16.26 -6.64 7.78
CA GLN A 186 16.42 -7.55 8.92
C GLN A 186 15.09 -7.81 9.64
N ARG A 187 14.24 -6.78 9.80
CA ARG A 187 12.91 -6.91 10.40
C ARG A 187 11.99 -7.77 9.54
N ALA A 188 12.01 -7.59 8.22
CA ALA A 188 11.21 -8.39 7.30
C ALA A 188 11.68 -9.85 7.28
N ALA A 189 12.99 -10.11 7.22
CA ALA A 189 13.54 -11.46 7.28
C ALA A 189 13.18 -12.17 8.60
N ALA A 190 13.31 -11.48 9.73
CA ALA A 190 12.92 -12.00 11.04
C ALA A 190 11.41 -12.28 11.13
N ALA A 191 10.57 -11.41 10.55
CA ALA A 191 9.13 -11.61 10.52
C ALA A 191 8.72 -12.81 9.67
N ILE A 192 9.35 -13.02 8.51
CA ILE A 192 9.15 -14.22 7.66
C ILE A 192 9.56 -15.47 8.43
N ALA A 193 10.76 -15.49 9.00
CA ALA A 193 11.27 -16.63 9.75
C ALA A 193 10.39 -16.99 10.96
N ALA A 194 9.84 -15.99 11.64
CA ALA A 194 8.90 -16.17 12.75
C ALA A 194 7.45 -16.47 12.31
N GLY A 195 7.17 -16.53 11.00
CA GLY A 195 5.82 -16.82 10.48
C GLY A 195 4.78 -15.73 10.69
N ARG A 196 5.19 -14.48 10.99
CA ARG A 196 4.28 -13.37 11.34
C ARG A 196 3.33 -12.97 10.20
N PHE A 197 3.63 -13.37 8.96
CA PHE A 197 2.81 -13.05 7.78
C PHE A 197 1.86 -14.17 7.37
N LYS A 198 1.96 -15.37 7.96
CA LYS A 198 1.18 -16.55 7.53
C LYS A 198 -0.33 -16.33 7.57
N GLU A 199 -0.83 -15.69 8.61
CA GLU A 199 -2.27 -15.41 8.74
C GLU A 199 -2.74 -14.24 7.85
N GLN A 200 -1.83 -13.39 7.40
CA GLN A 200 -2.13 -12.26 6.51
C GLN A 200 -2.18 -12.70 5.06
N ILE A 201 -1.25 -13.55 4.64
CA ILE A 201 -1.05 -13.95 3.26
C ILE A 201 -2.10 -14.99 2.84
N VAL A 202 -2.67 -14.79 1.65
CA VAL A 202 -3.39 -15.79 0.88
C VAL A 202 -2.50 -16.22 -0.28
N PRO A 203 -2.25 -17.53 -0.47
CA PRO A 203 -1.45 -18.01 -1.58
C PRO A 203 -2.07 -17.66 -2.94
N VAL A 204 -1.22 -17.33 -3.90
CA VAL A 204 -1.61 -17.11 -5.30
C VAL A 204 -1.14 -18.31 -6.13
N GLU A 205 -2.05 -18.90 -6.89
CA GLU A 205 -1.70 -19.94 -7.84
C GLU A 205 -0.98 -19.35 -9.06
N VAL A 206 0.26 -19.75 -9.26
CA VAL A 206 1.10 -19.31 -10.38
C VAL A 206 1.32 -20.49 -11.33
N LYS A 207 0.90 -20.32 -12.58
CA LYS A 207 1.14 -21.32 -13.63
C LYS A 207 2.58 -21.25 -14.10
N THR A 208 3.31 -22.36 -14.04
CA THR A 208 4.67 -22.48 -14.53
C THR A 208 4.76 -23.59 -15.58
N ARG A 209 5.88 -23.69 -16.27
CA ARG A 209 6.13 -24.82 -17.21
C ARG A 209 6.10 -26.20 -16.53
N LYS A 210 6.31 -26.24 -15.20
CA LYS A 210 6.34 -27.48 -14.41
C LYS A 210 5.02 -27.75 -13.67
N GLY A 211 3.98 -26.94 -13.87
CA GLY A 211 2.70 -27.06 -13.20
C GLY A 211 2.35 -25.81 -12.39
N VAL A 212 1.36 -25.92 -11.52
CA VAL A 212 0.92 -24.84 -10.63
C VAL A 212 1.78 -24.83 -9.36
N VAL A 213 2.27 -23.65 -8.99
CA VAL A 213 3.00 -23.38 -7.75
C VAL A 213 2.21 -22.39 -6.91
N LEU A 214 2.16 -22.59 -5.61
CA LEU A 214 1.57 -21.63 -4.69
C LEU A 214 2.63 -20.59 -4.30
N PHE A 215 2.36 -19.32 -4.59
CA PHE A 215 3.19 -18.19 -4.20
C PHE A 215 2.62 -17.60 -2.92
N ASP A 216 3.32 -17.76 -1.79
CA ASP A 216 2.86 -17.45 -0.44
C ASP A 216 3.91 -16.73 0.44
N THR A 217 5.04 -16.33 -0.13
CA THR A 217 6.14 -15.70 0.59
C THR A 217 6.59 -14.42 -0.12
N ASP A 218 6.77 -13.33 0.63
CA ASP A 218 7.25 -12.05 0.10
C ASP A 218 8.63 -12.21 -0.54
N GLU A 219 8.74 -11.94 -1.84
CA GLU A 219 9.88 -12.30 -2.69
C GLU A 219 11.02 -11.27 -2.67
N HIS A 220 10.72 -10.03 -2.23
CA HIS A 220 11.64 -8.89 -2.38
C HIS A 220 12.73 -8.86 -1.29
N VAL A 221 12.55 -9.53 -0.17
CA VAL A 221 13.42 -9.47 1.00
C VAL A 221 14.85 -9.96 0.72
N ARG A 222 15.84 -9.17 1.16
CA ARG A 222 17.27 -9.45 1.06
C ARG A 222 17.86 -9.60 2.46
N ALA A 223 17.76 -10.79 3.03
CA ALA A 223 18.16 -11.06 4.41
C ALA A 223 19.66 -10.84 4.70
N ASP A 224 20.51 -10.90 3.67
CA ASP A 224 21.95 -10.71 3.72
C ASP A 224 22.41 -9.24 3.58
N THR A 225 21.46 -8.29 3.52
CA THR A 225 21.78 -6.86 3.40
C THR A 225 22.58 -6.36 4.60
N SER A 226 23.66 -5.63 4.34
CA SER A 226 24.51 -5.00 5.35
C SER A 226 24.83 -3.55 5.01
N VAL A 227 25.18 -2.75 6.03
CA VAL A 227 25.58 -1.34 5.84
C VAL A 227 26.83 -1.26 4.94
N ASP A 228 27.80 -2.17 5.10
CA ASP A 228 28.99 -2.22 4.26
C ASP A 228 28.66 -2.49 2.77
N ALA A 229 27.70 -3.36 2.50
CA ALA A 229 27.25 -3.61 1.13
C ALA A 229 26.52 -2.40 0.53
N LEU A 230 25.62 -1.77 1.30
CA LEU A 230 24.86 -0.60 0.82
C LEU A 230 25.75 0.61 0.60
N SER A 231 26.73 0.88 1.47
CA SER A 231 27.64 2.04 1.36
C SER A 231 28.44 2.07 0.05
N LYS A 232 28.69 0.89 -0.55
CA LYS A 232 29.38 0.73 -1.84
C LYS A 232 28.48 0.93 -3.07
N MET A 233 27.17 1.02 -2.87
CA MET A 233 26.22 1.20 -3.98
C MET A 233 26.30 2.62 -4.55
N LYS A 234 26.25 2.71 -5.88
CA LYS A 234 26.21 4.00 -6.56
C LYS A 234 24.84 4.64 -6.45
N PRO A 235 24.77 5.99 -6.41
CA PRO A 235 23.50 6.71 -6.52
C PRO A 235 22.74 6.31 -7.80
N ALA A 236 21.40 6.18 -7.68
CA ALA A 236 20.57 5.69 -8.77
C ALA A 236 19.93 6.82 -9.62
N PHE A 237 19.72 8.00 -9.03
CA PHE A 237 18.92 9.06 -9.65
C PHE A 237 19.69 10.36 -9.93
N LYS A 238 20.76 10.60 -9.21
CA LYS A 238 21.60 11.81 -9.33
C LYS A 238 23.07 11.43 -9.20
N LYS A 239 23.95 12.00 -10.04
CA LYS A 239 25.37 11.64 -10.09
C LYS A 239 26.07 11.64 -8.72
N ASP A 240 25.82 12.68 -7.92
CA ASP A 240 26.39 12.84 -6.58
C ASP A 240 25.28 12.75 -5.51
N GLY A 241 24.30 11.87 -5.74
CA GLY A 241 23.15 11.67 -4.87
C GLY A 241 23.41 10.72 -3.73
N LEU A 242 22.41 10.58 -2.87
CA LEU A 242 22.42 9.70 -1.70
C LEU A 242 21.47 8.49 -1.87
N VAL A 243 20.47 8.61 -2.75
CA VAL A 243 19.47 7.56 -2.98
C VAL A 243 20.02 6.49 -3.91
N THR A 244 19.98 5.25 -3.45
CA THR A 244 20.45 4.07 -4.20
C THR A 244 19.32 3.05 -4.36
N ALA A 245 19.52 2.03 -5.19
CA ALA A 245 18.60 0.90 -5.28
C ALA A 245 18.47 0.11 -3.96
N GLY A 246 19.44 0.22 -3.05
CA GLY A 246 19.41 -0.48 -1.76
C GLY A 246 18.66 0.28 -0.66
N ASN A 247 18.48 1.60 -0.80
CA ASN A 247 17.76 2.44 0.17
C ASN A 247 16.48 3.09 -0.42
N ALA A 248 15.96 2.48 -1.47
CA ALA A 248 14.69 2.79 -2.12
C ALA A 248 13.79 1.54 -2.16
N SER A 249 12.47 1.72 -2.21
CA SER A 249 11.55 0.60 -2.43
C SER A 249 11.68 0.02 -3.84
N GLY A 250 11.27 -1.23 -3.99
CA GLY A 250 11.22 -1.89 -5.29
C GLY A 250 10.00 -1.51 -6.13
N ILE A 251 10.01 -2.00 -7.36
CA ILE A 251 8.86 -2.09 -8.25
C ILE A 251 8.27 -3.48 -8.03
N ASN A 252 6.99 -3.57 -7.67
CA ASN A 252 6.43 -4.80 -7.12
C ASN A 252 5.00 -5.08 -7.59
N ASP A 253 4.56 -6.33 -7.38
CA ASP A 253 3.23 -6.82 -7.69
C ASP A 253 2.56 -7.32 -6.40
N GLY A 254 1.26 -7.08 -6.22
CA GLY A 254 0.55 -7.60 -5.07
C GLY A 254 -0.84 -6.99 -4.87
N ALA A 255 -1.62 -7.58 -3.98
CA ALA A 255 -2.97 -7.13 -3.65
C ALA A 255 -3.28 -7.29 -2.16
N ALA A 256 -4.21 -6.49 -1.66
CA ALA A 256 -4.81 -6.65 -0.34
C ALA A 256 -6.24 -6.14 -0.32
N ALA A 257 -7.05 -6.71 0.58
CA ALA A 257 -8.43 -6.30 0.80
C ALA A 257 -8.78 -6.30 2.29
N VAL A 258 -9.65 -5.37 2.67
CA VAL A 258 -10.13 -5.13 4.01
C VAL A 258 -11.65 -5.07 3.97
N VAL A 259 -12.33 -5.92 4.73
CA VAL A 259 -13.79 -5.90 4.89
C VAL A 259 -14.13 -4.99 6.06
N LEU A 260 -14.98 -4.00 5.78
CA LEU A 260 -15.48 -3.02 6.73
C LEU A 260 -16.98 -3.25 6.99
N ALA A 261 -17.39 -3.11 8.25
CA ALA A 261 -18.80 -3.24 8.63
C ALA A 261 -19.21 -2.15 9.62
N GLU A 262 -20.47 -1.71 9.54
CA GLU A 262 -21.11 -0.82 10.49
C GLU A 262 -21.32 -1.51 11.84
N GLY A 263 -21.18 -0.80 12.95
CA GLY A 263 -21.20 -1.36 14.30
C GLY A 263 -22.48 -2.09 14.71
N GLY A 264 -23.65 -1.61 14.29
CA GLY A 264 -24.93 -2.29 14.50
C GLY A 264 -24.99 -3.61 13.71
N ARG A 265 -24.42 -3.60 12.50
CA ARG A 265 -24.35 -4.79 11.64
C ARG A 265 -23.37 -5.83 12.19
N VAL A 266 -22.23 -5.38 12.74
CA VAL A 266 -21.27 -6.26 13.47
C VAL A 266 -21.97 -7.01 14.58
N LYS A 267 -22.76 -6.32 15.41
CA LYS A 267 -23.53 -6.93 16.49
C LYS A 267 -24.61 -7.88 15.97
N ALA A 268 -25.39 -7.44 14.99
CA ALA A 268 -26.50 -8.22 14.44
C ALA A 268 -26.06 -9.54 13.80
N LEU A 269 -24.89 -9.57 13.19
CA LEU A 269 -24.31 -10.77 12.56
C LEU A 269 -23.37 -11.56 13.49
N GLY A 270 -23.12 -11.09 14.71
CA GLY A 270 -22.19 -11.75 15.64
C GLY A 270 -20.75 -11.79 15.14
N LEU A 271 -20.34 -10.82 14.34
CA LEU A 271 -18.98 -10.74 13.79
C LEU A 271 -17.97 -10.43 14.87
N LYS A 272 -16.73 -10.87 14.67
CA LYS A 272 -15.61 -10.56 15.55
C LYS A 272 -14.80 -9.42 14.91
N PRO A 273 -14.96 -8.16 15.35
CA PRO A 273 -14.21 -7.07 14.80
C PRO A 273 -12.74 -7.17 15.17
N LEU A 274 -11.85 -6.82 14.23
CA LEU A 274 -10.40 -6.80 14.42
C LEU A 274 -9.93 -5.43 14.90
N ALA A 275 -10.48 -4.38 14.30
CA ALA A 275 -10.13 -3.01 14.64
C ALA A 275 -11.28 -2.05 14.30
N ARG A 276 -11.32 -0.90 14.98
CA ARG A 276 -12.19 0.23 14.64
C ARG A 276 -11.39 1.27 13.87
N LEU A 277 -11.93 1.83 12.79
CA LEU A 277 -11.39 3.01 12.14
C LEU A 277 -11.70 4.24 13.02
N VAL A 278 -10.69 4.81 13.66
CA VAL A 278 -10.83 5.98 14.56
C VAL A 278 -10.94 7.27 13.78
N GLY A 279 -10.13 7.40 12.73
CA GLY A 279 -10.12 8.60 11.90
C GLY A 279 -9.09 8.51 10.78
N TYR A 280 -9.19 9.46 9.86
CA TYR A 280 -8.25 9.59 8.74
C TYR A 280 -8.08 11.07 8.35
N ALA A 281 -6.99 11.37 7.64
CA ALA A 281 -6.75 12.69 7.08
C ALA A 281 -5.90 12.63 5.81
N HIS A 282 -6.03 13.67 5.00
CA HIS A 282 -5.23 13.90 3.81
C HIS A 282 -4.54 15.26 3.91
N ALA A 283 -3.39 15.39 3.27
CA ALA A 283 -2.70 16.66 3.14
C ALA A 283 -2.00 16.78 1.79
N GLY A 284 -1.85 18.00 1.30
CA GLY A 284 -0.98 18.36 0.20
C GLY A 284 0.32 18.97 0.71
N VAL A 285 1.39 18.77 -0.05
CA VAL A 285 2.70 19.39 0.12
C VAL A 285 3.26 19.77 -1.25
N GLU A 286 4.35 20.49 -1.26
CA GLU A 286 5.09 20.83 -2.49
C GLU A 286 5.48 19.55 -3.25
N PRO A 287 5.13 19.41 -4.55
CA PRO A 287 5.33 18.16 -5.31
C PRO A 287 6.78 17.67 -5.32
N ALA A 288 7.75 18.56 -5.47
CA ALA A 288 9.18 18.24 -5.44
C ALA A 288 9.67 17.64 -4.11
N TYR A 289 8.83 17.68 -3.06
CA TYR A 289 9.08 17.14 -1.72
C TYR A 289 7.97 16.18 -1.28
N MET A 290 7.39 15.44 -2.20
CA MET A 290 6.24 14.55 -1.95
C MET A 290 6.45 13.61 -0.75
N GLY A 291 7.70 13.21 -0.49
CA GLY A 291 8.07 12.29 0.59
C GLY A 291 7.66 12.77 1.98
N ILE A 292 7.47 14.09 2.18
CA ILE A 292 7.09 14.64 3.49
C ILE A 292 5.57 14.70 3.70
N GLY A 293 4.75 14.31 2.72
CA GLY A 293 3.29 14.28 2.80
C GLY A 293 2.70 13.61 4.03
N PRO A 294 3.28 12.49 4.56
CA PRO A 294 2.84 11.88 5.81
C PRO A 294 2.80 12.82 7.00
N VAL A 295 3.70 13.81 7.07
CA VAL A 295 3.81 14.70 8.24
C VAL A 295 2.55 15.53 8.44
N PRO A 296 2.11 16.39 7.50
CA PRO A 296 0.87 17.14 7.69
C PRO A 296 -0.37 16.24 7.71
N ALA A 297 -0.40 15.10 7.01
CA ALA A 297 -1.52 14.17 7.07
C ALA A 297 -1.65 13.55 8.48
N THR A 298 -0.54 13.14 9.08
CA THR A 298 -0.53 12.62 10.46
C THR A 298 -0.90 13.69 11.47
N ARG A 299 -0.34 14.90 11.39
CA ARG A 299 -0.71 16.01 12.27
C ARG A 299 -2.23 16.29 12.24
N LYS A 300 -2.83 16.28 11.05
CA LYS A 300 -4.30 16.47 10.89
C LYS A 300 -5.11 15.33 11.49
N VAL A 301 -4.69 14.07 11.36
CA VAL A 301 -5.45 12.97 11.97
C VAL A 301 -5.32 12.97 13.49
N LEU A 302 -4.16 13.35 14.02
CA LEU A 302 -3.97 13.53 15.47
C LEU A 302 -4.89 14.63 16.02
N GLU A 303 -4.97 15.77 15.36
CA GLU A 303 -5.89 16.87 15.71
C GLU A 303 -7.36 16.40 15.71
N ARG A 304 -7.78 15.65 14.69
CA ARG A 304 -9.16 15.13 14.57
C ARG A 304 -9.53 14.10 15.62
N THR A 305 -8.56 13.27 16.02
CA THR A 305 -8.81 12.15 16.95
C THR A 305 -8.50 12.49 18.40
N GLY A 306 -7.79 13.60 18.67
CA GLY A 306 -7.28 13.97 19.98
C GLY A 306 -6.13 13.10 20.48
N LEU A 307 -5.62 12.17 19.63
CA LEU A 307 -4.51 11.30 19.98
C LEU A 307 -3.16 12.01 19.83
N LYS A 308 -2.16 11.47 20.52
CA LYS A 308 -0.76 11.89 20.44
C LYS A 308 0.08 10.79 19.79
N VAL A 309 1.26 11.14 19.29
CA VAL A 309 2.21 10.16 18.72
C VAL A 309 2.57 9.06 19.73
N SER A 310 2.66 9.41 21.03
CA SER A 310 2.96 8.44 22.11
C SER A 310 1.90 7.37 22.30
N ASP A 311 0.66 7.61 21.88
CA ASP A 311 -0.46 6.67 22.06
C ASP A 311 -0.42 5.50 21.07
N PHE A 312 0.38 5.60 20.01
CA PHE A 312 0.52 4.51 19.06
C PHE A 312 1.46 3.41 19.56
N ASP A 313 1.01 2.17 19.44
CA ASP A 313 1.79 0.97 19.70
C ASP A 313 2.45 0.45 18.44
N VAL A 314 1.81 0.69 17.27
CA VAL A 314 2.28 0.29 15.95
C VAL A 314 2.16 1.47 14.99
N ILE A 315 3.21 1.74 14.22
CA ILE A 315 3.22 2.74 13.17
C ILE A 315 3.68 2.07 11.87
N GLU A 316 2.79 1.93 10.91
CA GLU A 316 3.11 1.53 9.54
C GLU A 316 3.23 2.79 8.68
N SER A 317 4.46 3.23 8.47
CA SER A 317 4.82 4.35 7.60
C SER A 317 5.51 3.80 6.36
N ASN A 318 4.92 3.95 5.18
CA ASN A 318 5.50 3.37 3.98
C ASN A 318 6.91 3.91 3.70
N GLU A 319 7.82 3.02 3.39
CA GLU A 319 9.21 3.30 3.05
C GLU A 319 9.37 3.35 1.52
N ALA A 320 8.83 4.38 0.88
CA ALA A 320 9.06 4.57 -0.56
C ALA A 320 10.54 4.83 -0.86
N PHE A 321 11.18 5.61 0.02
CA PHE A 321 12.62 5.89 0.03
C PHE A 321 13.08 6.05 1.48
N ALA A 322 14.29 5.59 1.82
CA ALA A 322 14.83 5.75 3.16
C ALA A 322 14.97 7.24 3.55
N ALA A 323 15.34 8.11 2.61
CA ALA A 323 15.39 9.56 2.81
C ALA A 323 14.08 10.12 3.34
N GLN A 324 12.98 9.72 2.69
CA GLN A 324 11.62 10.12 3.09
C GLN A 324 11.25 9.53 4.45
N ALA A 325 11.51 8.23 4.67
CA ALA A 325 11.15 7.56 5.91
C ALA A 325 11.88 8.17 7.12
N CYS A 326 13.21 8.42 7.01
CA CYS A 326 14.00 9.10 8.02
C CYS A 326 13.46 10.51 8.33
N ALA A 327 13.11 11.29 7.30
CA ALA A 327 12.58 12.63 7.47
C ALA A 327 11.21 12.62 8.18
N VAL A 328 10.32 11.69 7.82
CA VAL A 328 9.00 11.53 8.47
C VAL A 328 9.15 11.13 9.95
N ILE A 329 10.03 10.15 10.25
CA ILE A 329 10.32 9.72 11.63
C ILE A 329 10.82 10.91 12.46
N LYS A 330 11.78 11.67 11.93
CA LYS A 330 12.36 12.86 12.58
C LYS A 330 11.31 13.94 12.84
N GLU A 331 10.54 14.32 11.82
CA GLU A 331 9.58 15.43 11.88
C GLU A 331 8.37 15.17 12.77
N LEU A 332 7.97 13.89 12.92
CA LEU A 332 6.86 13.47 13.76
C LEU A 332 7.31 12.99 15.15
N GLY A 333 8.62 12.84 15.38
CA GLY A 333 9.15 12.31 16.62
C GLY A 333 8.71 10.87 16.89
N PHE A 334 8.61 10.06 15.85
CA PHE A 334 8.24 8.66 15.99
C PHE A 334 9.33 7.88 16.74
N ASP A 335 8.92 6.99 17.63
CA ASP A 335 9.81 5.99 18.21
C ASP A 335 10.16 4.94 17.13
N PRO A 336 11.44 4.84 16.71
CA PRO A 336 11.86 3.89 15.67
C PRO A 336 11.55 2.43 15.99
N ALA A 337 11.41 2.07 17.28
CA ALA A 337 11.05 0.71 17.69
C ALA A 337 9.61 0.35 17.33
N LYS A 338 8.72 1.34 17.23
CA LYS A 338 7.30 1.18 16.89
C LYS A 338 7.02 1.34 15.39
N VAL A 339 7.98 1.87 14.62
CA VAL A 339 7.83 2.08 13.17
C VAL A 339 8.23 0.84 12.40
N ASN A 340 7.33 0.35 11.56
CA ASN A 340 7.55 -0.76 10.64
C ASN A 340 8.23 -1.98 11.32
N PRO A 341 7.65 -2.52 12.40
CA PRO A 341 8.30 -3.57 13.21
C PRO A 341 8.56 -4.87 12.44
N ASN A 342 7.93 -5.05 11.30
CA ASN A 342 8.07 -6.21 10.41
C ASN A 342 8.59 -5.84 9.01
N GLY A 343 9.32 -4.75 8.88
CA GLY A 343 9.75 -4.21 7.58
C GLY A 343 8.63 -3.49 6.83
N SER A 344 8.96 -2.82 5.72
CA SER A 344 7.99 -2.06 4.90
C SER A 344 8.46 -1.98 3.44
N GLY A 345 8.19 -0.87 2.74
CA GLY A 345 8.40 -0.73 1.30
C GLY A 345 9.79 -1.08 0.78
N ILE A 346 10.86 -0.75 1.51
CA ILE A 346 12.24 -1.07 1.11
C ILE A 346 12.50 -2.57 1.12
N SER A 347 12.02 -3.28 2.14
CA SER A 347 12.27 -4.71 2.31
C SER A 347 11.22 -5.60 1.68
N LEU A 348 9.94 -5.28 1.87
CA LEU A 348 8.83 -6.09 1.39
C LEU A 348 8.41 -5.74 -0.04
N GLY A 349 8.63 -4.48 -0.45
CA GLY A 349 8.21 -3.97 -1.74
C GLY A 349 7.05 -2.98 -1.68
N HIS A 350 6.81 -2.29 -2.81
CA HIS A 350 5.83 -1.21 -2.89
C HIS A 350 4.95 -1.32 -4.16
N PRO A 351 4.01 -2.29 -4.24
CA PRO A 351 2.99 -2.31 -5.29
C PRO A 351 2.06 -1.12 -5.07
N VAL A 352 2.28 -0.02 -5.83
CA VAL A 352 1.80 1.34 -5.48
C VAL A 352 0.31 1.41 -5.15
N GLY A 353 -0.57 0.81 -5.96
CA GLY A 353 -2.02 0.84 -5.74
C GLY A 353 -2.50 -0.05 -4.57
N ALA A 354 -1.69 -1.04 -4.16
CA ALA A 354 -2.04 -2.00 -3.12
C ALA A 354 -1.44 -1.67 -1.75
N THR A 355 -0.31 -0.95 -1.70
CA THR A 355 0.50 -0.79 -0.49
C THR A 355 -0.29 -0.28 0.70
N GLY A 356 -1.19 0.70 0.52
CA GLY A 356 -1.99 1.22 1.63
C GLY A 356 -2.86 0.17 2.31
N ALA A 357 -3.41 -0.78 1.55
CA ALA A 357 -4.19 -1.89 2.10
C ALA A 357 -3.28 -2.98 2.70
N ILE A 358 -2.10 -3.21 2.12
CA ILE A 358 -1.09 -4.15 2.64
C ILE A 358 -0.61 -3.71 4.02
N ILE A 359 -0.19 -2.45 4.16
CA ILE A 359 0.33 -1.95 5.45
C ILE A 359 -0.79 -1.79 6.49
N THR A 360 -2.06 -1.56 6.08
CA THR A 360 -3.22 -1.62 6.97
C THR A 360 -3.42 -3.03 7.52
N THR A 361 -3.36 -4.05 6.67
CA THR A 361 -3.44 -5.47 7.08
C THR A 361 -2.32 -5.81 8.06
N LYS A 362 -1.07 -5.37 7.77
CA LYS A 362 0.09 -5.57 8.65
C LYS A 362 -0.09 -4.88 10.00
N ALA A 363 -0.54 -3.63 10.01
CA ALA A 363 -0.76 -2.84 11.23
C ALA A 363 -1.76 -3.52 12.17
N ILE A 364 -2.91 -3.96 11.63
CA ILE A 364 -3.94 -4.63 12.41
C ILE A 364 -3.43 -5.98 12.97
N ALA A 365 -2.77 -6.80 12.14
CA ALA A 365 -2.19 -8.06 12.57
C ALA A 365 -1.14 -7.86 13.68
N GLU A 366 -0.31 -6.83 13.57
CA GLU A 366 0.72 -6.52 14.58
C GLU A 366 0.11 -6.04 15.90
N LEU A 367 -0.97 -5.25 15.87
CA LEU A 367 -1.71 -4.88 17.07
C LEU A 367 -2.22 -6.12 17.82
N HIS A 368 -2.78 -7.10 17.11
CA HIS A 368 -3.24 -8.35 17.73
C HIS A 368 -2.08 -9.17 18.28
N ARG A 369 -0.96 -9.27 17.54
CA ARG A 369 0.22 -10.01 17.96
C ARG A 369 0.84 -9.45 19.23
N THR A 370 0.89 -8.12 19.37
CA THR A 370 1.55 -7.44 20.50
C THR A 370 0.61 -7.09 21.65
N GLY A 371 -0.71 -7.19 21.45
CA GLY A 371 -1.70 -6.69 22.40
C GLY A 371 -1.83 -5.15 22.40
N GLY A 372 -1.21 -4.47 21.44
CA GLY A 372 -1.28 -3.00 21.31
C GLY A 372 -2.69 -2.50 21.05
N ARG A 373 -2.95 -1.23 21.33
CA ARG A 373 -4.26 -0.60 21.18
C ARG A 373 -4.41 0.19 19.88
N TYR A 374 -3.51 1.09 19.60
CA TYR A 374 -3.61 2.01 18.47
C TYR A 374 -2.52 1.78 17.41
N ALA A 375 -2.92 1.75 16.15
CA ALA A 375 -2.01 1.80 15.02
C ALA A 375 -2.24 3.03 14.16
N LEU A 376 -1.13 3.63 13.70
CA LEU A 376 -1.11 4.63 12.66
C LEU A 376 -0.65 3.99 11.35
N VAL A 377 -1.38 4.24 10.28
CA VAL A 377 -0.99 3.88 8.90
C VAL A 377 -0.85 5.16 8.10
N THR A 378 0.32 5.41 7.52
CA THR A 378 0.57 6.63 6.76
C THR A 378 1.51 6.39 5.59
N MET A 379 1.41 7.22 4.56
CA MET A 379 2.28 7.13 3.38
C MET A 379 2.33 8.43 2.59
N CYS A 380 3.47 8.64 1.92
CA CYS A 380 3.65 9.67 0.92
C CYS A 380 3.00 9.27 -0.40
N ILE A 381 2.71 10.26 -1.22
CA ILE A 381 2.00 10.09 -2.48
C ILE A 381 2.64 11.02 -3.52
N GLY A 382 2.97 10.50 -4.67
CA GLY A 382 3.48 11.28 -5.80
C GLY A 382 2.59 12.49 -6.11
N GLY A 383 3.17 13.56 -6.63
CA GLY A 383 2.48 14.83 -6.85
C GLY A 383 2.30 15.66 -5.57
N GLY A 384 2.97 15.31 -4.46
CA GLY A 384 2.99 16.12 -3.25
C GLY A 384 1.77 15.94 -2.35
N GLN A 385 1.45 14.71 -1.96
CA GLN A 385 0.35 14.43 -1.05
C GLN A 385 0.75 13.45 0.06
N GLY A 386 -0.11 13.34 1.09
CA GLY A 386 -0.02 12.34 2.14
C GLY A 386 -1.41 11.91 2.62
N ILE A 387 -1.50 10.71 3.11
CA ILE A 387 -2.68 10.14 3.76
C ILE A 387 -2.27 9.46 5.06
N ALA A 388 -3.13 9.58 6.09
CA ALA A 388 -2.95 8.92 7.37
C ALA A 388 -4.29 8.40 7.87
N ALA A 389 -4.30 7.22 8.48
CA ALA A 389 -5.46 6.62 9.14
C ALA A 389 -5.06 5.98 10.46
N VAL A 390 -5.97 6.03 11.43
CA VAL A 390 -5.78 5.46 12.77
C VAL A 390 -6.77 4.33 12.99
N PHE A 391 -6.26 3.21 13.44
CA PHE A 391 -7.03 2.01 13.79
C PHE A 391 -6.85 1.68 15.27
N GLU A 392 -7.93 1.32 15.94
CA GLU A 392 -7.96 0.88 17.33
C GLU A 392 -8.31 -0.60 17.36
N ARG A 393 -7.46 -1.43 17.97
CA ARG A 393 -7.78 -2.85 18.21
C ARG A 393 -8.97 -2.96 19.17
N VAL A 394 -9.88 -3.86 18.89
CA VAL A 394 -11.08 -4.14 19.69
C VAL A 394 -11.11 -5.59 20.13
#